data_a142bd191994c0429ade65a6b83f188f
#
_entry.id   a142bd191994c0429ade65a6b83f188f
#
_cell.length_a   1.000
_cell.length_b   1.000
_cell.length_c   1.000
_cell.angle_alpha   90.00
_cell.angle_beta   90.00
_cell.angle_gamma   90.00
#
_symmetry.space_group_name_H-M   'P 1'
#
loop_
_entity.id
_entity.type
_entity.pdbx_description
1 polymer ?
#
loop_
_entity_poly.entity_id
_entity_poly.type
_entity_poly.pdbx_seq_one_letter_code
_entity_poly.pdbx_strand_id
1 'polypeptide(L)'
;MEQQLGRRETKKLAVRTAVERAARRLFAEQGYEATSVRQIADQAGVAERTFYRYFDGKEGLIADEAERWIELVGDAIRDRPPAEPPFLAVQRTITALAREIAQDTRGKPIWLFTNEPRPYELLLKSAPKPLLKFEDAITNAILDRTSGRGDSEAEFAAQLIARVSVGILRSAAIRQRELETTLGANAPKIDAMLEAAYETIALQVPTAGIQP
;
A
#
# COMPACT_ATOMS: atom_id res chain seq x y z
N MET A 1 2.46 5.02 27.20
CA MET A 1 1.79 6.27 27.61
C MET A 1 0.80 6.61 26.52
N GLU A 2 -0.43 6.14 26.61
CA GLU A 2 -1.52 6.49 25.69
C GLU A 2 -1.87 7.96 25.89
N GLN A 3 -1.53 8.80 24.89
CA GLN A 3 -2.07 10.15 24.83
C GLN A 3 -3.58 10.04 24.58
N GLN A 4 -4.38 10.41 25.58
CA GLN A 4 -5.81 10.61 25.42
C GLN A 4 -6.03 11.65 24.33
N LEU A 5 -6.41 11.20 23.14
CA LEU A 5 -6.85 12.06 22.05
C LEU A 5 -7.96 12.97 22.56
N GLY A 6 -7.84 14.27 22.33
CA GLY A 6 -8.87 15.22 22.73
C GLY A 6 -10.21 14.87 22.09
N ARG A 7 -11.34 15.17 22.75
CA ARG A 7 -12.71 14.84 22.30
C ARG A 7 -12.99 15.22 20.83
N ARG A 8 -12.34 16.27 20.33
CA ARG A 8 -12.43 16.70 18.92
C ARG A 8 -11.71 15.73 17.97
N GLU A 9 -10.55 15.24 18.36
CA GLU A 9 -9.75 14.29 17.58
C GLU A 9 -10.40 12.91 17.54
N THR A 10 -10.92 12.46 18.69
CA THR A 10 -11.70 11.20 18.74
C THR A 10 -12.93 11.25 17.80
N LYS A 11 -13.65 12.39 17.80
CA LYS A 11 -14.79 12.58 16.88
C LYS A 11 -14.35 12.64 15.41
N LYS A 12 -13.23 13.29 15.12
CA LYS A 12 -12.64 13.35 13.78
C LYS A 12 -12.29 11.95 13.27
N LEU A 13 -11.60 11.16 14.10
CA LEU A 13 -11.23 9.78 13.78
C LEU A 13 -12.45 8.90 13.55
N ALA A 14 -13.48 9.00 14.41
CA ALA A 14 -14.72 8.24 14.28
C ALA A 14 -15.44 8.53 12.94
N VAL A 15 -15.50 9.81 12.53
CA VAL A 15 -16.10 10.19 11.24
C VAL A 15 -15.29 9.62 10.07
N ARG A 16 -13.96 9.75 10.10
CA ARG A 16 -13.09 9.20 9.05
C ARG A 16 -13.29 7.69 8.90
N THR A 17 -13.22 6.96 10.02
CA THR A 17 -13.42 5.50 10.03
C THR A 17 -14.80 5.09 9.51
N ALA A 18 -15.86 5.84 9.85
CA ALA A 18 -17.21 5.56 9.36
C ALA A 18 -17.30 5.75 7.84
N VAL A 19 -16.73 6.85 7.30
CA VAL A 19 -16.70 7.13 5.86
C VAL A 19 -15.89 6.08 5.10
N GLU A 20 -14.71 5.71 5.59
CA GLU A 20 -13.87 4.69 4.98
C GLU A 20 -14.55 3.30 4.95
N ARG A 21 -15.22 2.93 6.03
CA ARG A 21 -15.99 1.68 6.09
C ARG A 21 -17.14 1.66 5.11
N ALA A 22 -17.88 2.78 5.00
CA ALA A 22 -18.97 2.94 4.05
C ALA A 22 -18.46 2.84 2.61
N ALA A 23 -17.35 3.52 2.30
CA ALA A 23 -16.74 3.49 0.98
C ALA A 23 -16.27 2.08 0.59
N ARG A 24 -15.55 1.37 1.48
CA ARG A 24 -15.15 -0.03 1.23
C ARG A 24 -16.34 -0.92 0.89
N ARG A 25 -17.41 -0.80 1.66
CA ARG A 25 -18.61 -1.58 1.43
C ARG A 25 -19.23 -1.28 0.07
N LEU A 26 -19.47 -0.02 -0.24
CA LEU A 26 -20.10 0.40 -1.50
C LEU A 26 -19.23 0.07 -2.71
N PHE A 27 -17.90 0.26 -2.62
CA PHE A 27 -16.99 -0.11 -3.70
C PHE A 27 -16.95 -1.62 -3.94
N ALA A 28 -17.07 -2.44 -2.87
CA ALA A 28 -17.16 -3.89 -3.00
C ALA A 28 -18.50 -4.35 -3.61
N GLU A 29 -19.61 -3.68 -3.27
CA GLU A 29 -20.96 -4.05 -3.70
C GLU A 29 -21.26 -3.59 -5.13
N GLN A 30 -20.88 -2.39 -5.52
CA GLN A 30 -21.30 -1.77 -6.80
C GLN A 30 -20.17 -1.17 -7.62
N GLY A 31 -18.91 -1.26 -7.13
CA GLY A 31 -17.73 -0.70 -7.79
C GLY A 31 -17.51 0.79 -7.49
N TYR A 32 -16.28 1.24 -7.80
CA TYR A 32 -15.86 2.63 -7.55
C TYR A 32 -16.62 3.65 -8.39
N GLU A 33 -16.77 3.40 -9.70
CA GLU A 33 -17.39 4.36 -10.63
C GLU A 33 -18.89 4.58 -10.33
N ALA A 34 -19.61 3.52 -9.97
CA ALA A 34 -21.04 3.61 -9.65
C ALA A 34 -21.31 4.20 -8.25
N THR A 35 -20.29 4.40 -7.44
CA THR A 35 -20.42 4.92 -6.07
C THR A 35 -20.24 6.44 -6.05
N SER A 36 -21.21 7.16 -5.49
CA SER A 36 -21.16 8.62 -5.28
C SER A 36 -20.73 8.99 -3.86
N VAL A 37 -20.17 10.20 -3.69
CA VAL A 37 -19.87 10.76 -2.37
C VAL A 37 -21.13 10.84 -1.50
N ARG A 38 -22.27 11.16 -2.08
CA ARG A 38 -23.56 11.21 -1.38
C ARG A 38 -23.90 9.85 -0.78
N GLN A 39 -23.81 8.76 -1.55
CA GLN A 39 -24.07 7.41 -1.06
C GLN A 39 -23.11 7.03 0.09
N ILE A 40 -21.83 7.40 -0.04
CA ILE A 40 -20.84 7.16 1.04
C ILE A 40 -21.22 7.93 2.30
N ALA A 41 -21.57 9.21 2.18
CA ALA A 41 -21.97 10.04 3.32
C ALA A 41 -23.23 9.51 4.00
N ASP A 42 -24.27 9.18 3.22
CA ASP A 42 -25.52 8.60 3.72
C ASP A 42 -25.27 7.27 4.46
N GLN A 43 -24.47 6.37 3.87
CA GLN A 43 -24.09 5.10 4.47
C GLN A 43 -23.25 5.27 5.75
N ALA A 44 -22.42 6.31 5.82
CA ALA A 44 -21.61 6.64 6.99
C ALA A 44 -22.41 7.40 8.08
N GLY A 45 -23.66 7.77 7.82
CA GLY A 45 -24.50 8.56 8.74
C GLY A 45 -23.99 9.99 8.94
N VAL A 46 -23.39 10.59 7.92
CA VAL A 46 -22.89 11.98 7.96
C VAL A 46 -23.48 12.82 6.82
N ALA A 47 -23.55 14.13 7.02
CA ALA A 47 -23.91 15.02 5.92
C ALA A 47 -22.81 15.07 4.87
N GLU A 48 -23.15 15.20 3.59
CA GLU A 48 -22.19 15.28 2.47
C GLU A 48 -21.16 16.41 2.67
N ARG A 49 -21.57 17.58 3.19
CA ARG A 49 -20.63 18.65 3.58
C ARG A 49 -19.61 18.20 4.63
N THR A 50 -19.98 17.21 5.46
CA THR A 50 -19.05 16.65 6.46
C THR A 50 -18.03 15.75 5.79
N PHE A 51 -18.41 14.99 4.77
CA PHE A 51 -17.46 14.25 3.94
C PHE A 51 -16.42 15.19 3.33
N TYR A 52 -16.85 16.24 2.61
CA TYR A 52 -15.94 17.19 1.96
C TYR A 52 -15.05 18.01 2.93
N ARG A 53 -15.41 18.06 4.20
CA ARG A 53 -14.52 18.65 5.22
C ARG A 53 -13.31 17.78 5.52
N TYR A 54 -13.38 16.47 5.26
CA TYR A 54 -12.32 15.50 5.59
C TYR A 54 -11.63 14.92 4.36
N PHE A 55 -12.29 14.90 3.23
CA PHE A 55 -11.79 14.26 2.01
C PHE A 55 -12.11 15.12 0.79
N ASP A 56 -11.16 15.23 -0.12
CA ASP A 56 -11.33 15.88 -1.42
C ASP A 56 -11.87 14.86 -2.44
N GLY A 57 -13.16 14.55 -2.33
CA GLY A 57 -13.81 13.58 -3.19
C GLY A 57 -13.43 12.12 -2.86
N LYS A 58 -13.83 11.21 -3.75
CA LYS A 58 -13.49 9.79 -3.68
C LYS A 58 -11.98 9.57 -3.84
N GLU A 59 -11.36 10.37 -4.70
CA GLU A 59 -9.92 10.37 -4.96
C GLU A 59 -9.12 10.75 -3.72
N GLY A 60 -9.54 11.78 -3.00
CA GLY A 60 -8.92 12.19 -1.73
C GLY A 60 -9.01 11.10 -0.66
N LEU A 61 -10.13 10.39 -0.61
CA LEU A 61 -10.30 9.25 0.30
C LEU A 61 -9.30 8.12 0.00
N ILE A 62 -9.09 7.80 -1.29
CA ILE A 62 -8.12 6.80 -1.72
C ILE A 62 -6.68 7.27 -1.43
N ALA A 63 -6.37 8.53 -1.72
CA ALA A 63 -5.05 9.09 -1.49
C ALA A 63 -4.67 9.06 0.00
N ASP A 64 -5.58 9.44 0.87
CA ASP A 64 -5.39 9.42 2.32
C ASP A 64 -5.14 8.01 2.86
N GLU A 65 -5.84 7.01 2.32
CA GLU A 65 -5.61 5.63 2.72
C GLU A 65 -4.26 5.11 2.19
N ALA A 66 -3.91 5.46 0.95
CA ALA A 66 -2.62 5.09 0.38
C ALA A 66 -1.45 5.67 1.19
N GLU A 67 -1.55 6.92 1.66
CA GLU A 67 -0.54 7.52 2.53
C GLU A 67 -0.35 6.72 3.84
N ARG A 68 -1.43 6.32 4.49
CA ARG A 68 -1.35 5.48 5.71
C ARG A 68 -0.71 4.12 5.44
N TRP A 69 -0.97 3.51 4.27
CA TRP A 69 -0.31 2.27 3.89
C TRP A 69 1.19 2.46 3.64
N ILE A 70 1.58 3.59 3.06
CA ILE A 70 2.98 3.95 2.85
C ILE A 70 3.70 4.09 4.19
N GLU A 71 3.10 4.78 5.15
CA GLU A 71 3.62 4.92 6.52
C GLU A 71 3.73 3.55 7.21
N LEU A 72 2.68 2.73 7.14
CA LEU A 72 2.66 1.38 7.71
C LEU A 72 3.78 0.50 7.17
N VAL A 73 4.02 0.54 5.86
CA VAL A 73 5.12 -0.22 5.24
C VAL A 73 6.48 0.28 5.74
N GLY A 74 6.66 1.59 5.81
CA GLY A 74 7.90 2.19 6.32
C GLY A 74 8.19 1.76 7.78
N ASP A 75 7.19 1.83 8.64
CA ASP A 75 7.30 1.43 10.05
C ASP A 75 7.59 -0.07 10.18
N ALA A 76 6.83 -0.90 9.45
CA ALA A 76 7.03 -2.35 9.48
C ALA A 76 8.42 -2.77 8.95
N ILE A 77 9.04 -2.01 8.04
CA ILE A 77 10.43 -2.24 7.62
C ILE A 77 11.40 -1.82 8.73
N ARG A 78 11.18 -0.69 9.40
CA ARG A 78 12.02 -0.23 10.53
C ARG A 78 12.05 -1.24 11.67
N ASP A 79 10.90 -1.86 11.95
CA ASP A 79 10.73 -2.85 13.04
C ASP A 79 11.36 -4.21 12.72
N ARG A 80 11.84 -4.45 11.50
CA ARG A 80 12.55 -5.69 11.15
C ARG A 80 13.90 -5.79 11.88
N PRO A 81 14.38 -7.01 12.21
CA PRO A 81 15.66 -7.19 12.86
C PRO A 81 16.82 -6.46 12.17
N PRO A 82 17.66 -5.70 12.88
CA PRO A 82 18.75 -4.92 12.27
C PRO A 82 19.74 -5.75 11.45
N ALA A 83 19.98 -7.00 11.85
CA ALA A 83 20.88 -7.93 11.17
C ALA A 83 20.29 -8.50 9.86
N GLU A 84 19.00 -8.31 9.59
CA GLU A 84 18.37 -8.80 8.38
C GLU A 84 18.79 -7.95 7.17
N PRO A 85 19.24 -8.57 6.05
CA PRO A 85 19.61 -7.83 4.85
C PRO A 85 18.47 -6.92 4.37
N PRO A 86 18.74 -5.67 3.95
CA PRO A 86 17.70 -4.69 3.61
C PRO A 86 16.69 -5.18 2.58
N PHE A 87 17.14 -5.81 1.50
CA PHE A 87 16.23 -6.34 0.47
C PHE A 87 15.28 -7.41 1.03
N LEU A 88 15.81 -8.31 1.88
CA LEU A 88 15.00 -9.36 2.50
C LEU A 88 14.00 -8.79 3.49
N ALA A 89 14.38 -7.74 4.24
CA ALA A 89 13.48 -7.03 5.14
C ALA A 89 12.29 -6.43 4.39
N VAL A 90 12.55 -5.76 3.25
CA VAL A 90 11.50 -5.19 2.39
C VAL A 90 10.62 -6.29 1.80
N GLN A 91 11.22 -7.32 1.22
CA GLN A 91 10.51 -8.47 0.66
C GLN A 91 9.54 -9.08 1.67
N ARG A 92 10.04 -9.44 2.85
CA ARG A 92 9.23 -10.08 3.90
C ARG A 92 8.12 -9.18 4.41
N THR A 93 8.39 -7.88 4.56
CA THR A 93 7.38 -6.91 4.97
C THR A 93 6.27 -6.81 3.95
N ILE A 94 6.60 -6.58 2.67
CA ILE A 94 5.60 -6.45 1.60
C ILE A 94 4.78 -7.73 1.46
N THR A 95 5.42 -8.90 1.48
CA THR A 95 4.72 -10.19 1.37
C THR A 95 3.83 -10.46 2.59
N ALA A 96 4.28 -10.13 3.81
CA ALA A 96 3.46 -10.29 5.01
C ALA A 96 2.22 -9.40 4.99
N LEU A 97 2.36 -8.13 4.64
CA LEU A 97 1.22 -7.20 4.50
C LEU A 97 0.26 -7.62 3.38
N ALA A 98 0.78 -8.09 2.26
CA ALA A 98 -0.03 -8.62 1.17
C ALA A 98 -0.83 -9.87 1.61
N ARG A 99 -0.25 -10.73 2.43
CA ARG A 99 -0.94 -11.90 3.01
C ARG A 99 -2.05 -11.48 3.96
N GLU A 100 -1.82 -10.49 4.83
CA GLU A 100 -2.86 -9.94 5.70
C GLU A 100 -4.04 -9.37 4.90
N ILE A 101 -3.76 -8.66 3.81
CA ILE A 101 -4.79 -8.16 2.87
C ILE A 101 -5.54 -9.33 2.22
N ALA A 102 -4.82 -10.35 1.76
CA ALA A 102 -5.40 -11.51 1.10
C ALA A 102 -6.31 -12.34 2.04
N GLN A 103 -6.01 -12.33 3.35
CA GLN A 103 -6.79 -12.98 4.41
C GLN A 103 -7.88 -12.09 5.00
N ASP A 104 -7.98 -10.85 4.56
CA ASP A 104 -8.92 -9.83 5.06
C ASP A 104 -8.78 -9.51 6.57
N THR A 105 -7.61 -9.79 7.14
CA THR A 105 -7.36 -9.60 8.58
C THR A 105 -7.26 -8.13 8.99
N ARG A 106 -6.86 -7.25 8.05
CA ARG A 106 -6.82 -5.77 8.23
C ARG A 106 -7.92 -5.03 7.47
N GLY A 107 -8.77 -5.74 6.74
CA GLY A 107 -9.67 -5.17 5.74
C GLY A 107 -8.90 -4.80 4.45
N LYS A 108 -9.54 -5.08 3.31
CA LYS A 108 -8.93 -4.75 2.01
C LYS A 108 -8.82 -3.23 1.86
N PRO A 109 -7.66 -2.70 1.43
CA PRO A 109 -7.53 -1.29 1.12
C PRO A 109 -8.59 -0.84 0.10
N ILE A 110 -9.11 0.38 0.27
CA ILE A 110 -10.16 0.94 -0.60
C ILE A 110 -9.71 0.94 -2.06
N TRP A 111 -8.44 1.23 -2.32
CA TRP A 111 -7.88 1.27 -3.66
C TRP A 111 -7.84 -0.10 -4.38
N LEU A 112 -7.99 -1.23 -3.66
CA LEU A 112 -8.16 -2.55 -4.28
C LEU A 112 -9.56 -2.80 -4.86
N PHE A 113 -10.58 -2.04 -4.44
CA PHE A 113 -11.95 -2.16 -4.96
C PHE A 113 -12.20 -1.34 -6.22
N THR A 114 -11.25 -0.56 -6.67
CA THR A 114 -11.37 0.17 -7.91
C THR A 114 -11.10 -0.80 -9.06
N ASN A 115 -12.14 -1.49 -9.53
CA ASN A 115 -12.09 -2.57 -10.54
C ASN A 115 -11.69 -2.13 -11.95
N GLU A 116 -11.35 -0.87 -12.16
CA GLU A 116 -10.87 -0.39 -13.44
C GLU A 116 -9.34 -0.39 -13.48
N PRO A 117 -8.72 -0.52 -14.69
CA PRO A 117 -7.26 -0.38 -14.83
C PRO A 117 -6.70 0.97 -14.35
N ARG A 118 -7.53 1.81 -13.81
CA ARG A 118 -7.33 3.20 -13.46
C ARG A 118 -6.81 3.56 -12.08
N PRO A 119 -6.87 2.77 -10.97
CA PRO A 119 -6.19 3.23 -9.74
C PRO A 119 -4.70 3.37 -9.96
N TYR A 120 -4.14 2.49 -10.77
CA TYR A 120 -2.76 2.59 -11.21
C TYR A 120 -2.56 3.74 -12.20
N GLU A 121 -3.48 3.95 -13.15
CA GLU A 121 -3.47 5.10 -14.06
C GLU A 121 -3.86 6.40 -13.36
N LEU A 122 -4.75 6.40 -12.36
CA LEU A 122 -5.03 7.56 -11.52
C LEU A 122 -3.84 7.89 -10.63
N LEU A 123 -3.15 6.90 -10.07
CA LEU A 123 -1.88 7.10 -9.39
C LEU A 123 -0.77 7.57 -10.36
N LEU A 124 -0.82 7.19 -11.64
CA LEU A 124 0.11 7.66 -12.66
C LEU A 124 -0.31 8.96 -13.33
N LYS A 125 -1.61 9.19 -13.57
CA LYS A 125 -2.12 10.41 -14.26
C LYS A 125 -2.31 11.59 -13.31
N SER A 126 -2.67 11.34 -12.05
CA SER A 126 -2.87 12.42 -11.08
C SER A 126 -1.60 12.88 -10.40
N ALA A 127 -0.58 12.06 -10.31
CA ALA A 127 0.81 12.41 -9.97
C ALA A 127 1.70 11.17 -9.93
N PRO A 128 2.94 11.21 -10.36
CA PRO A 128 3.98 10.26 -9.97
C PRO A 128 4.23 10.23 -8.44
N LYS A 129 3.62 11.14 -7.70
CA LYS A 129 3.83 11.38 -6.27
C LYS A 129 3.58 10.19 -5.33
N PRO A 130 2.49 9.37 -5.42
CA PRO A 130 2.31 8.28 -4.47
C PRO A 130 3.33 7.16 -4.65
N LEU A 131 3.72 6.85 -5.89
CA LEU A 131 4.73 5.83 -6.16
C LEU A 131 6.12 6.28 -5.66
N LEU A 132 6.46 7.55 -5.90
CA LEU A 132 7.69 8.15 -5.38
C LEU A 132 7.66 8.19 -3.84
N LYS A 133 6.54 8.57 -3.22
CA LYS A 133 6.38 8.52 -1.76
C LYS A 133 6.58 7.12 -1.20
N PHE A 134 6.12 6.09 -1.92
CA PHE A 134 6.30 4.70 -1.50
C PHE A 134 7.77 4.28 -1.58
N GLU A 135 8.46 4.63 -2.69
CA GLU A 135 9.89 4.43 -2.83
C GLU A 135 10.68 5.19 -1.74
N ASP A 136 10.32 6.45 -1.49
CA ASP A 136 10.95 7.28 -0.46
C ASP A 136 10.75 6.68 0.94
N ALA A 137 9.56 6.18 1.27
CA ALA A 137 9.29 5.56 2.56
C ALA A 137 10.12 4.30 2.79
N ILE A 138 10.24 3.44 1.77
CA ILE A 138 11.09 2.25 1.82
C ILE A 138 12.56 2.65 1.95
N THR A 139 13.03 3.59 1.13
CA THR A 139 14.40 4.10 1.16
C THR A 139 14.76 4.63 2.55
N ASN A 140 13.91 5.50 3.10
CA ASN A 140 14.12 6.07 4.43
C ASN A 140 14.14 4.99 5.53
N ALA A 141 13.22 4.02 5.46
CA ALA A 141 13.17 2.95 6.42
C ALA A 141 14.43 2.05 6.38
N ILE A 142 14.99 1.79 5.20
CA ILE A 142 16.26 1.08 5.05
C ILE A 142 17.40 1.87 5.68
N LEU A 143 17.51 3.16 5.36
CA LEU A 143 18.58 4.02 5.87
C LEU A 143 18.52 4.18 7.39
N ASP A 144 17.30 4.28 7.95
CA ASP A 144 17.10 4.33 9.41
C ASP A 144 17.59 3.05 10.10
N ARG A 145 17.34 1.87 9.49
CA ARG A 145 17.78 0.57 10.02
C ARG A 145 19.29 0.35 9.94
N THR A 146 19.92 0.83 8.87
CA THR A 146 21.33 0.54 8.57
C THR A 146 22.27 1.64 9.01
N SER A 147 21.76 2.73 9.59
CA SER A 147 22.53 3.96 9.91
C SER A 147 23.28 4.52 8.68
N GLY A 148 22.74 4.29 7.48
CA GLY A 148 23.38 4.64 6.21
C GLY A 148 23.10 6.07 5.74
N ARG A 149 22.47 6.92 6.56
CA ARG A 149 22.23 8.32 6.18
C ARG A 149 23.52 9.10 6.05
N GLY A 150 23.67 9.81 4.93
CA GLY A 150 24.87 10.57 4.62
C GLY A 150 26.00 9.74 3.96
N ASP A 151 25.77 8.46 3.74
CA ASP A 151 26.62 7.61 2.90
C ASP A 151 25.97 7.45 1.51
N SER A 152 26.60 7.99 0.50
CA SER A 152 26.06 8.01 -0.88
C SER A 152 25.89 6.62 -1.49
N GLU A 153 26.73 5.65 -1.13
CA GLU A 153 26.59 4.27 -1.60
C GLU A 153 25.42 3.58 -0.92
N ALA A 154 25.27 3.75 0.40
CA ALA A 154 24.13 3.23 1.16
C ALA A 154 22.81 3.86 0.68
N GLU A 155 22.78 5.15 0.41
CA GLU A 155 21.61 5.84 -0.12
C GLU A 155 21.24 5.32 -1.51
N PHE A 156 22.21 5.16 -2.41
CA PHE A 156 21.97 4.59 -3.74
C PHE A 156 21.47 3.15 -3.65
N ALA A 157 22.07 2.31 -2.81
CA ALA A 157 21.63 0.93 -2.59
C ALA A 157 20.20 0.86 -2.03
N ALA A 158 19.85 1.72 -1.07
CA ALA A 158 18.51 1.79 -0.50
C ALA A 158 17.47 2.22 -1.56
N GLN A 159 17.79 3.22 -2.37
CA GLN A 159 16.92 3.66 -3.48
C GLN A 159 16.73 2.54 -4.52
N LEU A 160 17.79 1.83 -4.87
CA LEU A 160 17.71 0.72 -5.83
C LEU A 160 16.81 -0.39 -5.29
N ILE A 161 16.97 -0.78 -4.02
CA ILE A 161 16.13 -1.78 -3.35
C ILE A 161 14.66 -1.34 -3.36
N ALA A 162 14.38 -0.09 -3.02
CA ALA A 162 13.03 0.47 -3.01
C ALA A 162 12.38 0.38 -4.40
N ARG A 163 13.06 0.86 -5.45
CA ARG A 163 12.56 0.83 -6.82
C ARG A 163 12.31 -0.59 -7.34
N VAL A 164 13.23 -1.50 -7.09
CA VAL A 164 13.09 -2.91 -7.48
C VAL A 164 11.89 -3.52 -6.76
N SER A 165 11.75 -3.31 -5.46
CA SER A 165 10.65 -3.87 -4.66
C SER A 165 9.28 -3.31 -5.08
N VAL A 166 9.20 -2.02 -5.36
CA VAL A 166 7.99 -1.38 -5.89
C VAL A 166 7.68 -1.88 -7.30
N GLY A 167 8.69 -2.09 -8.14
CA GLY A 167 8.54 -2.71 -9.47
C GLY A 167 8.00 -4.14 -9.40
N ILE A 168 8.49 -4.95 -8.45
CA ILE A 168 7.99 -6.31 -8.21
C ILE A 168 6.52 -6.27 -7.76
N LEU A 169 6.19 -5.46 -6.76
CA LEU A 169 4.82 -5.30 -6.25
C LEU A 169 3.86 -4.90 -7.37
N ARG A 170 4.26 -3.92 -8.17
CA ARG A 170 3.48 -3.45 -9.31
C ARG A 170 3.25 -4.55 -10.35
N SER A 171 4.31 -5.27 -10.72
CA SER A 171 4.22 -6.35 -11.71
C SER A 171 3.32 -7.50 -11.21
N ALA A 172 3.46 -7.88 -9.95
CA ALA A 172 2.61 -8.89 -9.31
C ALA A 172 1.13 -8.45 -9.28
N ALA A 173 0.85 -7.18 -8.93
CA ALA A 173 -0.51 -6.65 -8.89
C ALA A 173 -1.17 -6.59 -10.28
N ILE A 174 -0.42 -6.19 -11.32
CA ILE A 174 -0.90 -6.18 -12.69
C ILE A 174 -1.23 -7.62 -13.12
N ARG A 175 -0.31 -8.54 -12.89
CA ARG A 175 -0.49 -9.94 -13.30
C ARG A 175 -1.64 -10.61 -12.55
N GLN A 176 -1.79 -10.36 -11.26
CA GLN A 176 -2.93 -10.87 -10.50
C GLN A 176 -4.25 -10.43 -11.11
N ARG A 177 -4.39 -9.15 -11.45
CA ARG A 177 -5.62 -8.61 -12.03
C ARG A 177 -5.95 -9.22 -13.40
N GLU A 178 -4.95 -9.44 -14.25
CA GLU A 178 -5.13 -10.16 -15.52
C GLU A 178 -5.67 -11.58 -15.27
N LEU A 179 -5.12 -12.27 -14.27
CA LEU A 179 -5.56 -13.60 -13.89
C LEU A 179 -6.94 -13.61 -13.25
N GLU A 180 -7.29 -12.64 -12.43
CA GLU A 180 -8.63 -12.47 -11.87
C GLU A 180 -9.69 -12.29 -12.97
N THR A 181 -9.36 -11.55 -14.04
CA THR A 181 -10.25 -11.38 -15.19
C THR A 181 -10.48 -12.70 -15.93
N THR A 182 -9.47 -13.57 -15.98
CA THR A 182 -9.52 -14.85 -16.75
C THR A 182 -10.02 -16.02 -15.90
N LEU A 183 -9.59 -16.10 -14.63
CA LEU A 183 -9.80 -17.24 -13.72
C LEU A 183 -10.83 -16.94 -12.62
N GLY A 184 -11.27 -15.70 -12.48
CA GLY A 184 -12.19 -15.29 -11.42
C GLY A 184 -11.67 -15.61 -10.02
N ALA A 185 -12.50 -16.25 -9.21
CA ALA A 185 -12.15 -16.62 -7.82
C ALA A 185 -10.99 -17.63 -7.70
N ASN A 186 -10.59 -18.28 -8.79
CA ASN A 186 -9.47 -19.23 -8.83
C ASN A 186 -8.12 -18.55 -9.11
N ALA A 187 -8.09 -17.23 -9.29
CA ALA A 187 -6.83 -16.50 -9.49
C ALA A 187 -5.94 -16.60 -8.24
N PRO A 188 -4.60 -16.71 -8.43
CA PRO A 188 -3.68 -16.64 -7.31
C PRO A 188 -3.82 -15.34 -6.54
N LYS A 189 -3.67 -15.38 -5.22
CA LYS A 189 -3.69 -14.19 -4.37
C LYS A 189 -2.39 -13.40 -4.52
N ILE A 190 -2.42 -12.11 -4.15
CA ILE A 190 -1.29 -11.18 -4.33
C ILE A 190 -0.03 -11.63 -3.57
N ASP A 191 -0.17 -12.25 -2.40
CA ASP A 191 0.96 -12.78 -1.63
C ASP A 191 1.69 -13.90 -2.39
N ALA A 192 0.96 -14.85 -2.97
CA ALA A 192 1.55 -15.92 -3.79
C ALA A 192 2.21 -15.35 -5.08
N MET A 193 1.61 -14.33 -5.69
CA MET A 193 2.20 -13.67 -6.86
C MET A 193 3.50 -12.94 -6.50
N LEU A 194 3.56 -12.30 -5.33
CA LEU A 194 4.76 -11.65 -4.84
C LEU A 194 5.88 -12.66 -4.53
N GLU A 195 5.56 -13.76 -3.85
CA GLU A 195 6.51 -14.83 -3.57
C GLU A 195 7.13 -15.35 -4.88
N ALA A 196 6.32 -15.70 -5.87
CA ALA A 196 6.78 -16.16 -7.17
C ALA A 196 7.64 -15.11 -7.92
N ALA A 197 7.29 -13.83 -7.83
CA ALA A 197 8.06 -12.76 -8.46
C ALA A 197 9.44 -12.58 -7.79
N TYR A 198 9.51 -12.61 -6.47
CA TYR A 198 10.78 -12.55 -5.75
C TYR A 198 11.66 -13.78 -6.00
N GLU A 199 11.10 -14.98 -6.03
CA GLU A 199 11.81 -16.21 -6.39
C GLU A 199 12.37 -16.14 -7.81
N THR A 200 11.60 -15.64 -8.76
CA THR A 200 12.05 -15.47 -10.14
C THR A 200 13.28 -14.58 -10.21
N ILE A 201 13.31 -13.47 -9.46
CA ILE A 201 14.46 -12.56 -9.44
C ILE A 201 15.65 -13.23 -8.74
N ALA A 202 15.42 -13.91 -7.62
CA ALA A 202 16.48 -14.59 -6.87
C ALA A 202 17.17 -15.71 -7.71
N LEU A 203 16.40 -16.42 -8.53
CA LEU A 203 16.92 -17.47 -9.41
C LEU A 203 17.69 -16.92 -10.64
N GLN A 204 17.38 -15.69 -11.07
CA GLN A 204 18.01 -15.05 -12.23
C GLN A 204 19.30 -14.30 -11.87
N VAL A 205 19.50 -13.96 -10.60
CA VAL A 205 20.75 -13.35 -10.14
C VAL A 205 21.76 -14.45 -9.87
N PRO A 206 22.81 -14.61 -10.73
CA PRO A 206 23.84 -15.59 -10.45
C PRO A 206 24.47 -15.26 -9.10
N THR A 207 24.56 -16.25 -8.23
CA THR A 207 25.39 -16.18 -7.00
C THR A 207 26.89 -16.23 -7.37
N ALA A 208 27.28 -15.50 -8.42
CA ALA A 208 28.65 -15.37 -8.84
C ALA A 208 29.39 -14.50 -7.81
N GLY A 209 29.99 -15.17 -6.83
CA GLY A 209 31.24 -14.80 -6.19
C GLY A 209 31.44 -13.31 -5.87
N ILE A 210 30.67 -12.76 -4.93
CA ILE A 210 31.25 -11.73 -4.07
C ILE A 210 31.88 -12.51 -2.92
N GLN A 211 33.09 -12.95 -3.13
CA GLN A 211 33.99 -13.31 -2.02
C GLN A 211 34.38 -12.03 -1.30
N PRO A 212 34.45 -12.08 0.05
CA PRO A 212 34.79 -10.93 0.89
C PRO A 212 36.20 -10.43 0.62
#